data_693d69c362cb01e15a2031b2f21a72f8
#
_entry.id   693d69c362cb01e15a2031b2f21a72f8
#
_cell.length_a   1.000
_cell.length_b   1.000
_cell.length_c   1.000
_cell.angle_alpha   90.00
_cell.angle_beta   90.00
_cell.angle_gamma   90.00
#
_symmetry.space_group_name_H-M   'P 1'
#
loop_
_entity.id
_entity.type
_entity.pdbx_description
1 polymer ?
#
loop_
_entity_poly.entity_id
_entity_poly.type
_entity_poly.pdbx_seq_one_letter_code
_entity_poly.pdbx_strand_id
1 'polypeptide(L)'
;GMKHTPAEILREYGPFPGADHVHGVTYDGQRVWFAAGDKLNAFDPASGKMLRSIDVAAHAGTAFDGRHLFQLAEDRIQKIDPKTGRVLATIPAPGGGGDSGLTWAEGTLWVGQYRERKIHQIDPDTGAILRTIESNRFVTGVTWVDGELWHGTWESDESDLMRVDP
;
A
#
# COMPACT_ATOMS: atom_id res chain seq x y z
N GLY A 1 7.77 -2.98 21.57
CA GLY A 1 6.45 -3.48 21.24
C GLY A 1 6.48 -4.34 19.99
N MET A 2 5.52 -5.25 19.88
CA MET A 2 5.42 -6.09 18.69
C MET A 2 5.07 -5.24 17.46
N LYS A 3 5.85 -5.43 16.40
CA LYS A 3 5.53 -4.83 15.13
C LYS A 3 4.46 -5.67 14.44
N HIS A 4 3.35 -5.04 14.08
CA HIS A 4 2.31 -5.69 13.30
C HIS A 4 2.46 -5.30 11.83
N THR A 5 2.31 -6.27 10.93
CA THR A 5 2.21 -5.96 9.51
C THR A 5 0.81 -5.41 9.22
N PRO A 6 0.63 -4.60 8.17
CA PRO A 6 -0.70 -4.16 7.77
C PRO A 6 -1.70 -5.30 7.54
N ALA A 7 -1.24 -6.42 6.97
CA ALA A 7 -2.10 -7.57 6.73
C ALA A 7 -2.56 -8.24 8.05
N GLU A 8 -1.68 -8.33 9.04
CA GLU A 8 -2.03 -8.86 10.37
C GLU A 8 -3.05 -7.98 11.06
N ILE A 9 -2.87 -6.66 10.95
CA ILE A 9 -3.79 -5.68 11.54
C ILE A 9 -5.17 -5.79 10.88
N LEU A 10 -5.25 -5.91 9.56
CA LEU A 10 -6.52 -6.11 8.87
C LEU A 10 -7.23 -7.38 9.32
N ARG A 11 -6.49 -8.46 9.49
CA ARG A 11 -7.05 -9.73 9.93
C ARG A 11 -7.63 -9.64 11.34
N GLU A 12 -6.94 -8.89 12.22
CA GLU A 12 -7.33 -8.74 13.63
C GLU A 12 -8.55 -7.82 13.80
N TYR A 13 -8.62 -6.73 13.03
CA TYR A 13 -9.62 -5.68 13.23
C TYR A 13 -10.68 -5.58 12.13
N GLY A 14 -10.54 -6.27 11.02
CA GLY A 14 -11.53 -6.25 9.94
C GLY A 14 -12.76 -7.13 10.23
N PRO A 15 -13.86 -6.97 9.47
CA PRO A 15 -14.11 -5.96 8.45
C PRO A 15 -14.42 -4.58 9.06
N PHE A 16 -14.14 -3.52 8.32
CA PHE A 16 -14.35 -2.15 8.79
C PHE A 16 -15.72 -1.64 8.35
N PRO A 17 -16.47 -0.97 9.26
CA PRO A 17 -17.76 -0.39 8.91
C PRO A 17 -17.64 0.64 7.77
N GLY A 18 -18.54 0.54 6.78
CA GLY A 18 -18.58 1.46 5.66
C GLY A 18 -17.53 1.23 4.57
N ALA A 19 -16.70 0.20 4.70
CA ALA A 19 -15.73 -0.18 3.70
C ALA A 19 -16.06 -1.58 3.17
N ASP A 20 -16.72 -1.64 2.01
CA ASP A 20 -17.04 -2.91 1.36
C ASP A 20 -15.79 -3.58 0.79
N HIS A 21 -14.76 -2.78 0.51
CA HIS A 21 -13.53 -3.25 -0.11
C HIS A 21 -12.33 -2.41 0.33
N VAL A 22 -11.29 -3.07 0.83
CA VAL A 22 -10.05 -2.42 1.24
C VAL A 22 -8.98 -2.69 0.18
N HIS A 23 -8.43 -1.63 -0.41
CA HIS A 23 -7.47 -1.70 -1.51
C HIS A 23 -6.02 -1.61 -1.08
N GLY A 24 -5.75 -1.04 0.09
CA GLY A 24 -4.39 -0.92 0.63
C GLY A 24 -4.41 -0.62 2.12
N VAL A 25 -3.33 -0.97 2.81
CA VAL A 25 -3.19 -0.79 4.26
C VAL A 25 -1.76 -0.44 4.60
N THR A 26 -1.56 0.50 5.53
CA THR A 26 -0.25 0.79 6.10
C THR A 26 -0.37 1.22 7.57
N TYR A 27 0.74 1.13 8.30
CA TYR A 27 0.83 1.51 9.71
C TYR A 27 1.86 2.63 9.88
N ASP A 28 1.45 3.71 10.54
CA ASP A 28 2.31 4.89 10.73
C ASP A 28 3.04 4.92 12.09
N GLY A 29 3.00 3.81 12.83
CA GLY A 29 3.55 3.71 14.18
C GLY A 29 2.54 3.96 15.29
N GLN A 30 1.38 4.56 14.96
CA GLN A 30 0.31 4.85 15.90
C GLN A 30 -1.06 4.47 15.37
N ARG A 31 -1.29 4.70 14.08
CA ARG A 31 -2.58 4.51 13.41
C ARG A 31 -2.43 3.58 12.22
N VAL A 32 -3.48 2.82 11.95
CA VAL A 32 -3.58 2.04 10.72
C VAL A 32 -4.38 2.84 9.71
N TRP A 33 -3.79 3.01 8.53
CA TRP A 33 -4.43 3.67 7.40
C TRP A 33 -4.86 2.63 6.38
N PHE A 34 -6.07 2.75 5.86
CA PHE A 34 -6.56 1.86 4.81
C PHE A 34 -7.29 2.61 3.71
N ALA A 35 -7.08 2.16 2.48
CA ALA A 35 -7.67 2.74 1.27
C ALA A 35 -9.00 2.07 0.95
N ALA A 36 -10.06 2.86 0.77
CA ALA A 36 -11.42 2.38 0.55
C ALA A 36 -12.06 3.03 -0.70
N GLY A 37 -11.29 3.18 -1.79
CA GLY A 37 -11.77 3.67 -3.08
C GLY A 37 -11.76 5.19 -3.22
N ASP A 38 -12.53 5.89 -2.42
CA ASP A 38 -12.64 7.35 -2.45
C ASP A 38 -12.14 8.02 -1.17
N LYS A 39 -11.63 7.23 -0.23
CA LYS A 39 -11.16 7.73 1.07
C LYS A 39 -9.98 6.94 1.60
N LEU A 40 -9.10 7.64 2.32
CA LEU A 40 -8.12 7.07 3.23
C LEU A 40 -8.65 7.22 4.64
N ASN A 41 -8.81 6.11 5.34
CA ASN A 41 -9.33 6.08 6.70
C ASN A 41 -8.25 5.63 7.67
N ALA A 42 -8.26 6.21 8.87
CA ALA A 42 -7.35 5.84 9.93
C ALA A 42 -8.10 5.34 11.15
N PHE A 43 -7.59 4.30 11.79
CA PHE A 43 -8.13 3.82 13.06
C PHE A 43 -7.03 3.53 14.07
N ASP A 44 -7.42 3.50 15.35
CA ASP A 44 -6.55 3.14 16.46
C ASP A 44 -6.49 1.61 16.56
N PRO A 45 -5.33 0.96 16.37
CA PRO A 45 -5.22 -0.49 16.45
C PRO A 45 -5.47 -1.05 17.85
N ALA A 46 -5.31 -0.24 18.90
CA ALA A 46 -5.54 -0.69 20.27
C ALA A 46 -7.04 -0.79 20.60
N SER A 47 -7.85 0.15 20.10
CA SER A 47 -9.29 0.22 20.40
C SER A 47 -10.18 -0.18 19.23
N GLY A 48 -9.65 -0.20 18.01
CA GLY A 48 -10.42 -0.37 16.78
C GLY A 48 -11.24 0.87 16.40
N LYS A 49 -11.10 1.97 17.13
CA LYS A 49 -11.89 3.18 16.92
C LYS A 49 -11.41 3.94 15.69
N MET A 50 -12.37 4.36 14.84
CA MET A 50 -12.08 5.22 13.70
C MET A 50 -11.69 6.62 14.18
N LEU A 51 -10.54 7.11 13.70
CA LEU A 51 -9.96 8.38 14.12
C LEU A 51 -10.11 9.46 13.06
N ARG A 52 -9.98 9.11 11.79
CA ARG A 52 -9.92 10.09 10.72
C ARG A 52 -10.30 9.51 9.38
N SER A 53 -10.80 10.37 8.50
CA SER A 53 -11.08 10.07 7.11
C SER A 53 -10.58 11.22 6.24
N ILE A 54 -9.84 10.91 5.18
CA ILE A 54 -9.34 11.88 4.21
C ILE A 54 -10.00 11.58 2.86
N ASP A 55 -10.66 12.59 2.28
CA ASP A 55 -11.26 12.48 0.95
C ASP A 55 -10.15 12.56 -0.10
N VAL A 56 -9.79 11.42 -0.65
CA VAL A 56 -8.76 11.29 -1.69
C VAL A 56 -8.99 9.99 -2.44
N ALA A 57 -8.71 9.97 -3.74
CA ALA A 57 -8.77 8.74 -4.51
C ALA A 57 -7.79 7.72 -3.92
N ALA A 58 -8.30 6.55 -3.57
CA ALA A 58 -7.55 5.51 -2.85
C ALA A 58 -7.94 4.13 -3.40
N HIS A 59 -7.51 3.84 -4.64
CA HIS A 59 -7.98 2.71 -5.42
C HIS A 59 -7.12 1.46 -5.28
N ALA A 60 -5.92 1.58 -4.72
CA ALA A 60 -4.98 0.46 -4.57
C ALA A 60 -4.08 0.69 -3.36
N GLY A 61 -2.82 0.28 -3.41
CA GLY A 61 -1.91 0.28 -2.28
C GLY A 61 -1.65 1.62 -1.61
N THR A 62 -1.35 1.55 -0.32
CA THR A 62 -1.00 2.68 0.54
C THR A 62 0.33 2.39 1.23
N ALA A 63 1.21 3.38 1.30
CA ALA A 63 2.51 3.26 1.98
C ALA A 63 2.76 4.47 2.87
N PHE A 64 3.70 4.33 3.81
CA PHE A 64 4.10 5.38 4.75
C PHE A 64 5.63 5.42 4.86
N ASP A 65 6.23 6.61 4.68
CA ASP A 65 7.69 6.78 4.66
C ASP A 65 8.27 7.23 6.01
N GLY A 66 7.44 7.28 7.05
CA GLY A 66 7.78 7.84 8.35
C GLY A 66 7.25 9.24 8.59
N ARG A 67 6.82 9.95 7.54
CA ARG A 67 6.28 11.31 7.61
C ARG A 67 5.04 11.51 6.75
N HIS A 68 5.00 10.91 5.58
CA HIS A 68 3.95 11.11 4.58
C HIS A 68 3.37 9.79 4.11
N LEU A 69 2.09 9.84 3.74
CA LEU A 69 1.42 8.73 3.08
C LEU A 69 1.62 8.82 1.58
N PHE A 70 1.73 7.67 0.94
CA PHE A 70 1.72 7.55 -0.52
C PHE A 70 0.53 6.68 -0.89
N GLN A 71 -0.29 7.14 -1.83
CA GLN A 71 -1.51 6.46 -2.21
C GLN A 71 -1.60 6.25 -3.72
N LEU A 72 -1.75 5.00 -4.14
CA LEU A 72 -2.04 4.63 -5.52
C LEU A 72 -3.49 4.99 -5.87
N ALA A 73 -3.66 5.70 -6.97
CA ALA A 73 -4.96 6.06 -7.51
C ALA A 73 -4.88 6.07 -9.04
N GLU A 74 -5.42 5.05 -9.68
CA GLU A 74 -5.38 4.89 -11.13
C GLU A 74 -3.95 4.87 -11.69
N ASP A 75 -3.55 5.92 -12.42
CA ASP A 75 -2.25 6.01 -13.09
C ASP A 75 -1.22 6.85 -12.32
N ARG A 76 -1.50 7.18 -11.05
CA ARG A 76 -0.67 8.09 -10.26
C ARG A 76 -0.50 7.62 -8.83
N ILE A 77 0.55 8.13 -8.20
CA ILE A 77 0.81 7.98 -6.76
C ILE A 77 0.79 9.38 -6.16
N GLN A 78 -0.05 9.60 -5.15
CA GLN A 78 -0.18 10.87 -4.47
C GLN A 78 0.53 10.82 -3.12
N LYS A 79 1.39 11.81 -2.86
CA LYS A 79 2.03 12.02 -1.56
C LYS A 79 1.14 12.91 -0.72
N ILE A 80 0.76 12.45 0.46
CA ILE A 80 -0.27 13.08 1.28
C ILE A 80 0.26 13.38 2.67
N ASP A 81 -0.03 14.58 3.17
CA ASP A 81 0.21 14.94 4.57
C ASP A 81 -0.86 14.28 5.44
N PRO A 82 -0.48 13.35 6.35
CA PRO A 82 -1.47 12.65 7.17
C PRO A 82 -2.17 13.54 8.18
N LYS A 83 -1.60 14.72 8.50
CA LYS A 83 -2.18 15.67 9.46
C LYS A 83 -3.27 16.52 8.83
N THR A 84 -3.06 16.98 7.61
CA THR A 84 -3.97 17.90 6.92
C THR A 84 -4.82 17.24 5.85
N GLY A 85 -4.40 16.07 5.34
CA GLY A 85 -5.03 15.42 4.21
C GLY A 85 -4.67 16.02 2.86
N ARG A 86 -3.75 16.99 2.82
CA ARG A 86 -3.36 17.65 1.57
C ARG A 86 -2.48 16.77 0.72
N VAL A 87 -2.76 16.75 -0.59
CA VAL A 87 -1.87 16.16 -1.58
C VAL A 87 -0.70 17.12 -1.82
N LEU A 88 0.50 16.71 -1.44
CA LEU A 88 1.72 17.52 -1.53
C LEU A 88 2.44 17.36 -2.86
N ALA A 89 2.34 16.20 -3.47
CA ALA A 89 3.00 15.88 -4.73
C ALA A 89 2.29 14.71 -5.42
N THR A 90 2.45 14.63 -6.72
CA THR A 90 1.91 13.55 -7.53
C THR A 90 2.99 13.06 -8.49
N ILE A 91 3.20 11.75 -8.53
CA ILE A 91 4.14 11.12 -9.46
C ILE A 91 3.39 10.07 -10.31
N PRO A 92 3.86 9.76 -11.52
CA PRO A 92 3.26 8.71 -12.33
C PRO A 92 3.47 7.34 -11.68
N ALA A 93 2.44 6.49 -11.75
CA ALA A 93 2.53 5.11 -11.36
C ALA A 93 3.05 4.27 -12.55
N PRO A 94 3.95 3.29 -12.30
CA PRO A 94 4.62 2.58 -13.40
C PRO A 94 3.68 1.75 -14.26
N GLY A 95 2.55 1.31 -13.73
CA GLY A 95 1.60 0.46 -14.44
C GLY A 95 0.48 1.18 -15.16
N GLY A 96 0.43 2.51 -15.08
CA GLY A 96 -0.59 3.30 -15.78
C GLY A 96 -2.04 2.91 -15.45
N GLY A 97 -2.30 2.48 -14.20
CA GLY A 97 -3.63 2.02 -13.77
C GLY A 97 -3.71 0.53 -13.45
N GLY A 98 -2.67 -0.24 -13.78
CA GLY A 98 -2.58 -1.67 -13.48
C GLY A 98 -1.86 -2.01 -12.19
N ASP A 99 -1.59 -1.03 -11.34
CA ASP A 99 -0.86 -1.22 -10.10
C ASP A 99 -1.79 -1.70 -8.97
N SER A 100 -1.31 -2.64 -8.17
CA SER A 100 -2.13 -3.28 -7.14
C SER A 100 -1.66 -2.98 -5.72
N GLY A 101 -0.36 -2.95 -5.48
CA GLY A 101 0.20 -2.79 -4.15
C GLY A 101 1.31 -1.75 -4.09
N LEU A 102 1.56 -1.23 -2.90
CA LEU A 102 2.55 -0.20 -2.67
C LEU A 102 3.17 -0.39 -1.29
N THR A 103 4.50 -0.29 -1.18
CA THR A 103 5.17 -0.24 0.10
C THR A 103 6.39 0.68 0.03
N TRP A 104 6.79 1.19 1.19
CA TRP A 104 7.99 1.99 1.38
C TRP A 104 9.08 1.13 2.01
N ALA A 105 10.26 1.13 1.41
CA ALA A 105 11.40 0.42 1.95
C ALA A 105 12.71 1.03 1.44
N GLU A 106 13.66 1.24 2.36
CA GLU A 106 15.02 1.70 2.04
C GLU A 106 15.07 3.00 1.20
N GLY A 107 14.18 3.93 1.53
CA GLY A 107 14.14 5.24 0.86
C GLY A 107 13.47 5.25 -0.50
N THR A 108 12.82 4.17 -0.89
CA THR A 108 12.14 4.04 -2.17
C THR A 108 10.75 3.44 -2.03
N LEU A 109 9.95 3.57 -3.08
CA LEU A 109 8.64 2.90 -3.18
C LEU A 109 8.78 1.62 -4.01
N TRP A 110 8.04 0.60 -3.60
CA TRP A 110 7.90 -0.66 -4.32
C TRP A 110 6.45 -0.82 -4.73
N VAL A 111 6.21 -1.02 -6.03
CA VAL A 111 4.87 -1.03 -6.63
C VAL A 111 4.62 -2.36 -7.31
N GLY A 112 3.57 -3.06 -6.90
CA GLY A 112 3.17 -4.31 -7.53
C GLY A 112 2.22 -4.09 -8.70
N GLN A 113 2.40 -4.83 -9.79
CA GLN A 113 1.51 -4.86 -10.95
C GLN A 113 0.87 -6.24 -11.05
N TYR A 114 -0.44 -6.28 -10.93
CA TYR A 114 -1.19 -7.53 -10.89
C TYR A 114 -1.04 -8.35 -12.18
N ARG A 115 -1.50 -7.80 -13.29
CA ARG A 115 -1.54 -8.53 -14.57
C ARG A 115 -0.18 -8.78 -15.19
N GLU A 116 0.73 -7.81 -15.04
CA GLU A 116 2.08 -7.90 -15.59
C GLU A 116 2.99 -8.80 -14.76
N ARG A 117 2.56 -9.20 -13.56
CA ARG A 117 3.32 -10.06 -12.64
C ARG A 117 4.69 -9.49 -12.30
N LYS A 118 4.73 -8.19 -12.01
CA LYS A 118 5.97 -7.45 -11.75
C LYS A 118 5.88 -6.65 -10.47
N ILE A 119 7.04 -6.36 -9.89
CA ILE A 119 7.20 -5.41 -8.80
C ILE A 119 8.28 -4.43 -9.22
N HIS A 120 7.95 -3.14 -9.22
CA HIS A 120 8.90 -2.08 -9.56
C HIS A 120 9.35 -1.34 -8.32
N GLN A 121 10.66 -1.14 -8.18
CA GLN A 121 11.23 -0.16 -7.27
C GLN A 121 11.28 1.17 -8.00
N ILE A 122 10.72 2.22 -7.41
CA ILE A 122 10.64 3.52 -8.06
C ILE A 122 11.20 4.63 -7.15
N ASP A 123 11.70 5.68 -7.80
CA ASP A 123 12.11 6.90 -7.14
C ASP A 123 10.85 7.62 -6.61
N PRO A 124 10.77 7.93 -5.30
CA PRO A 124 9.57 8.53 -4.72
C PRO A 124 9.34 9.99 -5.14
N ASP A 125 10.35 10.66 -5.69
CA ASP A 125 10.23 12.05 -6.12
C ASP A 125 9.85 12.19 -7.59
N THR A 126 10.28 11.25 -8.43
CA THR A 126 10.09 11.32 -9.88
C THR A 126 9.18 10.25 -10.47
N GLY A 127 9.02 9.12 -9.77
CA GLY A 127 8.33 7.94 -10.29
C GLY A 127 9.17 7.11 -11.25
N ALA A 128 10.45 7.44 -11.44
CA ALA A 128 11.33 6.68 -12.33
C ALA A 128 11.53 5.25 -11.82
N ILE A 129 11.45 4.28 -12.72
CA ILE A 129 11.68 2.87 -12.40
C ILE A 129 13.18 2.66 -12.21
N LEU A 130 13.57 2.25 -10.99
CA LEU A 130 14.95 1.96 -10.64
C LEU A 130 15.31 0.49 -10.85
N ARG A 131 14.33 -0.39 -10.66
CA ARG A 131 14.53 -1.83 -10.71
C ARG A 131 13.19 -2.53 -10.91
N THR A 132 13.19 -3.68 -11.60
CA THR A 132 12.01 -4.49 -11.80
C THR A 132 12.29 -5.94 -11.39
N ILE A 133 11.37 -6.51 -10.61
CA ILE A 133 11.39 -7.91 -10.21
C ILE A 133 10.20 -8.58 -10.88
N GLU A 134 10.44 -9.71 -11.55
CA GLU A 134 9.38 -10.49 -12.18
C GLU A 134 8.90 -11.60 -11.25
N SER A 135 7.59 -11.77 -11.17
CA SER A 135 6.95 -12.85 -10.42
C SER A 135 6.35 -13.85 -11.41
N ASN A 136 6.27 -15.12 -11.02
CA ASN A 136 5.57 -16.13 -11.83
C ASN A 136 4.07 -16.17 -11.53
N ARG A 137 3.58 -15.31 -10.63
CA ARG A 137 2.18 -15.23 -10.21
C ARG A 137 1.68 -13.79 -10.26
N PHE A 138 0.36 -13.63 -10.29
CA PHE A 138 -0.26 -12.31 -10.17
C PHE A 138 0.06 -11.69 -8.81
N VAL A 139 0.53 -10.45 -8.84
CA VAL A 139 0.91 -9.72 -7.61
C VAL A 139 -0.31 -8.94 -7.11
N THR A 140 -0.81 -9.27 -5.91
CA THR A 140 -1.99 -8.64 -5.30
C THR A 140 -1.65 -7.50 -4.35
N GLY A 141 -0.47 -7.53 -3.75
CA GLY A 141 0.00 -6.50 -2.83
C GLY A 141 1.47 -6.66 -2.55
N VAL A 142 2.11 -5.62 -2.04
CA VAL A 142 3.52 -5.62 -1.63
C VAL A 142 3.63 -5.06 -0.23
N THR A 143 4.51 -5.64 0.58
CA THR A 143 4.80 -5.17 1.92
C THR A 143 6.25 -5.46 2.29
N TRP A 144 6.79 -4.70 3.23
CA TRP A 144 8.15 -4.86 3.74
C TRP A 144 8.09 -5.27 5.21
N VAL A 145 8.72 -6.40 5.55
CA VAL A 145 8.71 -6.96 6.91
C VAL A 145 10.12 -7.42 7.26
N ASP A 146 10.67 -6.88 8.35
CA ASP A 146 11.98 -7.29 8.90
C ASP A 146 13.11 -7.32 7.87
N GLY A 147 13.15 -6.30 7.01
CA GLY A 147 14.18 -6.20 5.97
C GLY A 147 13.92 -7.06 4.73
N GLU A 148 12.75 -7.67 4.64
CA GLU A 148 12.37 -8.53 3.51
C GLU A 148 11.14 -8.00 2.79
N LEU A 149 11.17 -8.10 1.46
CA LEU A 149 10.04 -7.73 0.62
C LEU A 149 9.14 -8.96 0.42
N TRP A 150 7.85 -8.78 0.68
CA TRP A 150 6.84 -9.81 0.50
C TRP A 150 5.77 -9.31 -0.44
N HIS A 151 5.17 -10.18 -1.23
CA HIS A 151 3.99 -9.84 -2.03
C HIS A 151 2.92 -10.92 -1.92
N GLY A 152 1.66 -10.46 -1.96
CA GLY A 152 0.54 -11.35 -2.13
C GLY A 152 0.46 -11.84 -3.56
N THR A 153 -0.04 -13.06 -3.77
CA THR A 153 -0.21 -13.64 -5.09
C THR A 153 -1.60 -14.24 -5.23
N TRP A 154 -2.05 -14.33 -6.47
CA TRP A 154 -3.27 -15.03 -6.82
C TRP A 154 -3.06 -15.84 -8.09
N GLU A 155 -3.51 -17.09 -8.07
CA GLU A 155 -3.48 -17.98 -9.23
C GLU A 155 -4.57 -19.03 -9.07
N SER A 156 -5.50 -19.11 -10.04
CA SER A 156 -6.53 -20.16 -10.11
C SER A 156 -7.30 -20.37 -8.79
N ASP A 157 -7.86 -19.29 -8.23
CA ASP A 157 -8.63 -19.27 -6.97
C ASP A 157 -7.81 -19.48 -5.69
N GLU A 158 -6.49 -19.51 -5.78
CA GLU A 158 -5.61 -19.56 -4.62
C GLU A 158 -4.95 -18.21 -4.37
N SER A 159 -4.92 -17.79 -3.10
CA SER A 159 -4.18 -16.61 -2.65
C SER A 159 -3.04 -17.05 -1.73
N ASP A 160 -1.86 -16.46 -1.91
CA ASP A 160 -0.66 -16.82 -1.15
C ASP A 160 0.21 -15.60 -0.89
N LEU A 161 1.16 -15.74 0.05
CA LEU A 161 2.12 -14.71 0.38
C LEU A 161 3.53 -15.22 0.06
N MET A 162 4.23 -14.49 -0.81
CA MET A 162 5.54 -14.87 -1.31
C MET A 162 6.63 -13.90 -0.85
N ARG A 163 7.75 -14.43 -0.36
CA ARG A 163 8.95 -13.63 -0.10
C ARG A 163 9.66 -13.33 -1.42
N VAL A 164 10.15 -12.11 -1.56
CA VAL A 164 10.87 -11.65 -2.74
C VAL A 164 12.33 -11.39 -2.37
N ASP A 165 13.25 -11.87 -3.17
CA ASP A 165 14.66 -11.49 -3.11
C ASP A 165 14.81 -10.18 -3.90
N PRO A 166 15.05 -9.05 -3.21
CA PRO A 166 15.18 -7.75 -3.88
C PRO A 166 16.48 -7.60 -4.66
#